data_1aa6ee8e7e303528ed81639e20175217
#
_entry.id   1aa6ee8e7e303528ed81639e20175217
#
_cell.length_a   1.000
_cell.length_b   1.000
_cell.length_c   1.000
_cell.angle_alpha   90.00
_cell.angle_beta   90.00
_cell.angle_gamma   90.00
#
_symmetry.space_group_name_H-M   'P 1'
#
loop_
_entity.id
_entity.type
_entity.pdbx_description
1 polymer ?
#
loop_
_entity_poly.entity_id
_entity_poly.type
_entity_poly.pdbx_seq_one_letter_code
_entity_poly.pdbx_strand_id
1 'polypeptide(L)'
;MAEDRSASFVELFFDLVFVFGVTQVVAFVHGHLDWPTLWRAGIVLLLLWWAWTQFTWVAGYADFDDLQPRLVMLAATAGTFILAVSVQEAWAGDGAIFGMAYFGVMALAGVFMLLRVAAIENEGDENADQLRGTVAYLSRMMAGSALVLIGGFVPDDIRPWFWVAAVVVNLLGAAMVEEYEYEVNASHFSERHGLFVIIVLGEALIAIGVGVVGQSGSMAFYVAGTAMLLTVLAMWWSYFDWLRPIGEGALKAATSLGRGRLARDAYTLAHYPLVAGVILFAVGTEELLAYPVVALDESFRGAFIGGLMLFLAAQSIMARRLVGALTWERFVLVGLLGVAGVVLGDLNGAALGAVVCLVLVATLGVETARHREELSRIR
;
A
#
# COMPACT_ATOMS: atom_id res chain seq x y z
N MET A 1 -10.65 18.60 21.38
CA MET A 1 -9.67 18.59 20.29
C MET A 1 -8.78 17.39 20.56
N ALA A 2 -8.85 16.33 19.74
CA ALA A 2 -7.90 15.23 19.86
C ALA A 2 -6.50 15.82 19.64
N GLU A 3 -5.59 15.65 20.62
CA GLU A 3 -4.20 16.05 20.49
C GLU A 3 -3.59 15.45 19.22
N ASP A 4 -2.71 16.20 18.57
CA ASP A 4 -1.94 15.76 17.39
C ASP A 4 -1.04 14.60 17.84
N ARG A 5 -1.50 13.37 17.59
CA ARG A 5 -0.87 12.15 18.07
C ARG A 5 -0.02 11.54 16.95
N SER A 6 1.23 11.27 17.24
CA SER A 6 2.14 10.54 16.35
C SER A 6 1.97 9.02 16.48
N ALA A 7 2.42 8.28 15.46
CA ALA A 7 2.44 6.82 15.50
C ALA A 7 3.35 6.30 16.64
N SER A 8 2.86 5.33 17.41
CA SER A 8 3.59 4.74 18.52
C SER A 8 4.64 3.73 18.06
N PHE A 9 5.65 3.44 18.89
CA PHE A 9 6.67 2.44 18.55
C PHE A 9 6.11 1.03 18.32
N VAL A 10 5.02 0.65 18.98
CA VAL A 10 4.39 -0.66 18.75
C VAL A 10 3.68 -0.73 17.42
N GLU A 11 3.11 0.39 16.92
CA GLU A 11 2.54 0.48 15.58
C GLU A 11 3.62 0.40 14.51
N LEU A 12 4.77 1.06 14.70
CA LEU A 12 5.92 0.96 13.80
C LEU A 12 6.47 -0.47 13.74
N PHE A 13 6.51 -1.15 14.88
CA PHE A 13 6.94 -2.55 14.94
C PHE A 13 5.96 -3.49 14.22
N PHE A 14 4.65 -3.24 14.35
CA PHE A 14 3.62 -3.94 13.60
C PHE A 14 3.77 -3.71 12.10
N ASP A 15 3.98 -2.46 11.68
CA ASP A 15 4.15 -2.11 10.26
C ASP A 15 5.35 -2.83 9.64
N LEU A 16 6.43 -3.04 10.41
CA LEU A 16 7.63 -3.77 9.95
C LEU A 16 7.34 -5.20 9.50
N VAL A 17 6.35 -5.87 10.09
CA VAL A 17 5.97 -7.24 9.68
C VAL A 17 5.24 -7.24 8.35
N PHE A 18 4.48 -6.19 8.03
CA PHE A 18 3.89 -6.04 6.70
C PHE A 18 4.94 -5.76 5.62
N VAL A 19 6.07 -5.11 5.96
CA VAL A 19 7.24 -5.03 5.05
C VAL A 19 7.66 -6.43 4.64
N PHE A 20 7.87 -7.31 5.63
CA PHE A 20 8.25 -8.69 5.35
C PHE A 20 7.18 -9.40 4.49
N GLY A 21 5.89 -9.14 4.72
CA GLY A 21 4.81 -9.63 3.86
C GLY A 21 4.90 -9.11 2.41
N VAL A 22 5.24 -7.83 2.23
CA VAL A 22 5.48 -7.23 0.90
C VAL A 22 6.68 -7.87 0.22
N THR A 23 7.80 -8.07 0.94
CA THR A 23 9.00 -8.78 0.42
C THR A 23 8.62 -10.20 -0.05
N GLN A 24 7.75 -10.91 0.67
CA GLN A 24 7.27 -12.23 0.23
C GLN A 24 6.44 -12.15 -1.06
N VAL A 25 5.64 -11.10 -1.25
CA VAL A 25 4.90 -10.88 -2.50
C VAL A 25 5.86 -10.57 -3.66
N VAL A 26 6.89 -9.73 -3.44
CA VAL A 26 7.96 -9.47 -4.43
C VAL A 26 8.64 -10.76 -4.84
N ALA A 27 9.08 -11.57 -3.87
CA ALA A 27 9.73 -12.86 -4.13
C ALA A 27 8.82 -13.85 -4.88
N PHE A 28 7.50 -13.85 -4.58
CA PHE A 28 6.53 -14.68 -5.29
C PHE A 28 6.39 -14.28 -6.76
N VAL A 29 6.39 -12.97 -7.06
CA VAL A 29 6.28 -12.45 -8.44
C VAL A 29 7.58 -12.63 -9.21
N HIS A 30 8.73 -12.42 -8.56
CA HIS A 30 10.05 -12.47 -9.22
C HIS A 30 10.35 -13.85 -9.83
N GLY A 31 9.86 -14.93 -9.24
CA GLY A 31 10.08 -16.30 -9.74
C GLY A 31 9.42 -16.57 -11.10
N HIS A 32 8.24 -15.99 -11.36
CA HIS A 32 7.47 -16.19 -12.60
C HIS A 32 6.59 -14.96 -12.86
N LEU A 33 7.07 -14.04 -13.67
CA LEU A 33 6.34 -12.82 -14.02
C LEU A 33 5.37 -13.06 -15.20
N ASP A 34 4.26 -13.73 -14.92
CA ASP A 34 3.16 -13.98 -15.88
C ASP A 34 1.81 -13.50 -15.32
N TRP A 35 0.79 -13.45 -16.16
CA TRP A 35 -0.56 -13.04 -15.76
C TRP A 35 -1.14 -13.85 -14.58
N PRO A 36 -1.08 -15.21 -14.60
CA PRO A 36 -1.53 -16.02 -13.47
C PRO A 36 -0.84 -15.68 -12.15
N THR A 37 0.45 -15.38 -12.16
CA THR A 37 1.19 -15.00 -10.97
C THR A 37 0.85 -13.59 -10.52
N LEU A 38 0.76 -12.62 -11.45
CA LEU A 38 0.46 -11.22 -11.13
C LEU A 38 -0.91 -11.05 -10.47
N TRP A 39 -1.96 -11.68 -11.00
CA TRP A 39 -3.27 -11.53 -10.38
C TRP A 39 -3.38 -12.25 -9.03
N ARG A 40 -2.71 -13.40 -8.84
CA ARG A 40 -2.60 -14.08 -7.54
C ARG A 40 -1.84 -13.23 -6.53
N ALA A 41 -0.71 -12.65 -6.92
CA ALA A 41 0.04 -11.71 -6.11
C ALA A 41 -0.80 -10.49 -5.73
N GLY A 42 -1.56 -9.93 -6.68
CA GLY A 42 -2.48 -8.82 -6.44
C GLY A 42 -3.55 -9.14 -5.41
N ILE A 43 -4.14 -10.34 -5.42
CA ILE A 43 -5.12 -10.76 -4.41
C ILE A 43 -4.45 -10.85 -3.02
N VAL A 44 -3.30 -11.53 -2.90
CA VAL A 44 -2.59 -11.67 -1.64
C VAL A 44 -2.16 -10.30 -1.09
N LEU A 45 -1.60 -9.45 -1.95
CA LEU A 45 -1.23 -8.09 -1.57
C LEU A 45 -2.45 -7.29 -1.08
N LEU A 46 -3.61 -7.43 -1.73
CA LEU A 46 -4.83 -6.75 -1.32
C LEU A 46 -5.35 -7.27 0.02
N LEU A 47 -5.25 -8.58 0.29
CA LEU A 47 -5.59 -9.15 1.59
C LEU A 47 -4.65 -8.66 2.69
N LEU A 48 -3.33 -8.63 2.44
CA LEU A 48 -2.35 -8.05 3.37
C LEU A 48 -2.62 -6.57 3.63
N TRP A 49 -2.83 -5.80 2.56
CA TRP A 49 -3.18 -4.38 2.64
C TRP A 49 -4.45 -4.16 3.45
N TRP A 50 -5.49 -4.98 3.20
CA TRP A 50 -6.75 -4.89 3.93
C TRP A 50 -6.57 -5.16 5.43
N ALA A 51 -5.81 -6.20 5.79
CA ALA A 51 -5.50 -6.50 7.18
C ALA A 51 -4.75 -5.32 7.86
N TRP A 52 -3.75 -4.74 7.19
CA TRP A 52 -3.04 -3.58 7.69
C TRP A 52 -3.96 -2.38 7.91
N THR A 53 -4.83 -2.08 6.95
CA THR A 53 -5.74 -0.94 7.06
C THR A 53 -6.71 -1.09 8.23
N GLN A 54 -7.19 -2.32 8.55
CA GLN A 54 -8.05 -2.54 9.71
C GLN A 54 -7.36 -2.11 11.01
N PHE A 55 -6.10 -2.47 11.19
CA PHE A 55 -5.34 -2.04 12.37
C PHE A 55 -5.04 -0.54 12.36
N THR A 56 -4.90 0.08 11.21
CA THR A 56 -4.76 1.54 11.10
C THR A 56 -6.04 2.26 11.54
N TRP A 57 -7.23 1.74 11.18
CA TRP A 57 -8.50 2.27 11.65
C TRP A 57 -8.70 2.04 13.15
N VAL A 58 -8.42 0.82 13.63
CA VAL A 58 -8.54 0.46 15.06
C VAL A 58 -7.59 1.29 15.95
N ALA A 59 -6.39 1.60 15.46
CA ALA A 59 -5.40 2.39 16.18
C ALA A 59 -5.91 3.81 16.51
N GLY A 60 -6.83 4.37 15.71
CA GLY A 60 -7.47 5.65 16.01
C GLY A 60 -8.26 5.66 17.33
N TYR A 61 -8.72 4.49 17.78
CA TYR A 61 -9.49 4.33 19.03
C TYR A 61 -8.66 3.81 20.21
N ALA A 62 -7.36 3.61 20.03
CA ALA A 62 -6.50 2.98 21.02
C ALA A 62 -5.50 3.95 21.62
N ASP A 63 -5.27 3.88 22.92
CA ASP A 63 -4.10 4.46 23.56
C ASP A 63 -3.07 3.35 23.78
N PHE A 64 -1.93 3.41 23.07
CA PHE A 64 -0.87 2.42 23.19
C PHE A 64 0.09 2.66 24.37
N ASP A 65 -0.14 3.68 25.18
CA ASP A 65 0.49 3.77 26.50
C ASP A 65 -0.14 2.79 27.48
N ASP A 66 -1.38 2.39 27.23
CA ASP A 66 -2.07 1.32 27.95
C ASP A 66 -1.52 -0.06 27.58
N LEU A 67 -1.47 -0.96 28.58
CA LEU A 67 -0.97 -2.33 28.41
C LEU A 67 -1.85 -3.17 27.47
N GLN A 68 -3.18 -3.07 27.56
CA GLN A 68 -4.11 -3.90 26.79
C GLN A 68 -4.02 -3.66 25.28
N PRO A 69 -4.12 -2.42 24.75
CA PRO A 69 -3.92 -2.16 23.32
C PRO A 69 -2.54 -2.60 22.83
N ARG A 70 -1.51 -2.39 23.63
CA ARG A 70 -0.13 -2.79 23.31
C ARG A 70 0.00 -4.30 23.16
N LEU A 71 -0.59 -5.09 24.06
CA LEU A 71 -0.57 -6.55 23.96
C LEU A 71 -1.36 -7.06 22.76
N VAL A 72 -2.50 -6.45 22.43
CA VAL A 72 -3.28 -6.77 21.22
C VAL A 72 -2.45 -6.51 19.96
N MET A 73 -1.76 -5.37 19.89
CA MET A 73 -0.90 -5.04 18.74
C MET A 73 0.28 -6.01 18.61
N LEU A 74 0.91 -6.41 19.72
CA LEU A 74 1.97 -7.43 19.69
C LEU A 74 1.44 -8.81 19.26
N ALA A 75 0.24 -9.21 19.70
CA ALA A 75 -0.40 -10.44 19.25
C ALA A 75 -0.73 -10.37 17.74
N ALA A 76 -1.22 -9.22 17.28
CA ALA A 76 -1.45 -8.96 15.86
C ALA A 76 -0.16 -9.03 15.04
N THR A 77 0.95 -8.48 15.57
CA THR A 77 2.29 -8.57 14.96
C THR A 77 2.69 -10.04 14.77
N ALA A 78 2.54 -10.87 15.80
CA ALA A 78 2.86 -12.29 15.72
C ALA A 78 1.97 -13.04 14.71
N GLY A 79 0.65 -12.79 14.72
CA GLY A 79 -0.29 -13.36 13.75
C GLY A 79 0.02 -12.94 12.31
N THR A 80 0.34 -11.67 12.11
CA THR A 80 0.72 -11.13 10.79
C THR A 80 2.06 -11.68 10.31
N PHE A 81 3.00 -11.98 11.21
CA PHE A 81 4.23 -12.65 10.84
C PHE A 81 3.96 -14.06 10.28
N ILE A 82 3.08 -14.83 10.91
CA ILE A 82 2.65 -16.14 10.39
C ILE A 82 1.98 -15.98 9.02
N LEU A 83 1.11 -14.97 8.89
CA LEU A 83 0.46 -14.64 7.62
C LEU A 83 1.49 -14.32 6.53
N ALA A 84 2.49 -13.49 6.82
CA ALA A 84 3.54 -13.10 5.89
C ALA A 84 4.40 -14.30 5.46
N VAL A 85 4.83 -15.16 6.38
CA VAL A 85 5.60 -16.39 6.08
C VAL A 85 4.80 -17.33 5.17
N SER A 86 3.47 -17.39 5.32
CA SER A 86 2.61 -18.28 4.54
C SER A 86 2.29 -17.79 3.12
N VAL A 87 2.74 -16.59 2.73
CA VAL A 87 2.49 -16.01 1.38
C VAL A 87 3.00 -16.90 0.26
N GLN A 88 4.20 -17.44 0.39
CA GLN A 88 4.84 -18.28 -0.65
C GLN A 88 4.04 -19.57 -0.92
N GLU A 89 3.46 -20.15 0.13
CA GLU A 89 2.68 -21.39 0.07
C GLU A 89 1.17 -21.15 -0.13
N ALA A 90 0.75 -19.90 -0.15
CA ALA A 90 -0.66 -19.53 -0.22
C ALA A 90 -1.39 -20.15 -1.44
N TRP A 91 -0.65 -20.39 -2.54
CA TRP A 91 -1.16 -20.94 -3.79
C TRP A 91 -0.66 -22.36 -4.10
N ALA A 92 0.31 -22.87 -3.34
CA ALA A 92 1.02 -24.13 -3.61
C ALA A 92 0.65 -25.24 -2.61
N GLY A 93 -0.64 -25.48 -2.38
CA GLY A 93 -1.11 -26.63 -1.59
C GLY A 93 -1.50 -26.28 -0.16
N ASP A 94 -0.80 -25.46 0.60
CA ASP A 94 -1.09 -25.24 2.03
C ASP A 94 -1.66 -23.83 2.31
N GLY A 95 -2.66 -23.42 1.50
CA GLY A 95 -3.42 -22.19 1.73
C GLY A 95 -4.14 -22.12 3.08
N ALA A 96 -4.25 -23.26 3.78
CA ALA A 96 -4.90 -23.34 5.09
C ALA A 96 -4.20 -22.48 6.15
N ILE A 97 -2.84 -22.47 6.18
CA ILE A 97 -2.07 -21.63 7.12
C ILE A 97 -2.32 -20.16 6.84
N PHE A 98 -2.27 -19.75 5.57
CA PHE A 98 -2.60 -18.37 5.16
C PHE A 98 -4.03 -17.99 5.58
N GLY A 99 -5.02 -18.85 5.28
CA GLY A 99 -6.42 -18.61 5.62
C GLY A 99 -6.66 -18.50 7.13
N MET A 100 -6.08 -19.41 7.92
CA MET A 100 -6.17 -19.38 9.39
C MET A 100 -5.50 -18.14 10.00
N ALA A 101 -4.29 -17.81 9.54
CA ALA A 101 -3.56 -16.63 10.01
C ALA A 101 -4.31 -15.34 9.67
N TYR A 102 -4.81 -15.21 8.44
CA TYR A 102 -5.61 -14.07 8.02
C TYR A 102 -6.87 -13.92 8.87
N PHE A 103 -7.65 -15.00 9.03
CA PHE A 103 -8.86 -14.99 9.83
C PHE A 103 -8.57 -14.61 11.29
N GLY A 104 -7.51 -15.17 11.88
CA GLY A 104 -7.09 -14.87 13.26
C GLY A 104 -6.70 -13.40 13.46
N VAL A 105 -5.93 -12.84 12.54
CA VAL A 105 -5.53 -11.42 12.55
C VAL A 105 -6.75 -10.50 12.44
N MET A 106 -7.68 -10.81 11.51
CA MET A 106 -8.91 -10.04 11.31
C MET A 106 -9.87 -10.17 12.49
N ALA A 107 -10.00 -11.36 13.08
CA ALA A 107 -10.80 -11.57 14.28
C ALA A 107 -10.26 -10.78 15.47
N LEU A 108 -8.92 -10.73 15.62
CA LEU A 108 -8.28 -9.94 16.68
C LEU A 108 -8.59 -8.45 16.52
N ALA A 109 -8.47 -7.91 15.29
CA ALA A 109 -8.83 -6.52 14.99
C ALA A 109 -10.31 -6.24 15.30
N GLY A 110 -11.20 -7.14 14.88
CA GLY A 110 -12.65 -7.01 15.09
C GLY A 110 -13.04 -7.05 16.56
N VAL A 111 -12.53 -8.00 17.32
CA VAL A 111 -12.78 -8.09 18.77
C VAL A 111 -12.24 -6.85 19.49
N PHE A 112 -11.03 -6.40 19.15
CA PHE A 112 -10.45 -5.21 19.77
C PHE A 112 -11.29 -3.97 19.49
N MET A 113 -11.71 -3.75 18.24
CA MET A 113 -12.59 -2.63 17.87
C MET A 113 -13.91 -2.68 18.64
N LEU A 114 -14.54 -3.86 18.70
CA LEU A 114 -15.81 -4.04 19.42
C LEU A 114 -15.68 -3.69 20.91
N LEU A 115 -14.61 -4.17 21.57
CA LEU A 115 -14.37 -3.88 22.98
C LEU A 115 -14.14 -2.39 23.23
N ARG A 116 -13.44 -1.67 22.32
CA ARG A 116 -13.20 -0.23 22.46
C ARG A 116 -14.47 0.58 22.26
N VAL A 117 -15.27 0.27 21.26
CA VAL A 117 -16.55 0.95 21.03
C VAL A 117 -17.53 0.69 22.18
N ALA A 118 -17.65 -0.54 22.66
CA ALA A 118 -18.49 -0.87 23.81
C ALA A 118 -18.06 -0.19 25.12
N ALA A 119 -16.77 0.08 25.30
CA ALA A 119 -16.28 0.83 26.46
C ALA A 119 -16.68 2.31 26.45
N ILE A 120 -16.79 2.91 25.26
CA ILE A 120 -17.22 4.31 25.07
C ILE A 120 -18.74 4.46 25.32
N GLU A 121 -19.54 3.44 25.01
CA GLU A 121 -21.02 3.46 25.17
C GLU A 121 -21.52 3.58 26.61
N ASN A 122 -20.72 3.18 27.59
CA ASN A 122 -21.12 3.29 28.98
C ASN A 122 -21.24 4.78 29.44
N GLU A 123 -20.98 5.76 28.56
CA GLU A 123 -20.99 7.17 28.87
C GLU A 123 -22.20 7.97 28.29
N GLY A 124 -23.15 7.34 27.54
CA GLY A 124 -24.37 8.04 27.08
C GLY A 124 -25.14 7.38 25.92
N ASP A 125 -26.41 7.82 25.76
CA ASP A 125 -27.44 7.23 24.85
C ASP A 125 -27.20 7.48 23.32
N GLU A 126 -26.30 8.41 22.95
CA GLU A 126 -26.03 8.76 21.55
C GLU A 126 -25.22 7.69 20.79
N ASN A 127 -24.70 6.68 21.47
CA ASN A 127 -23.73 5.71 20.93
C ASN A 127 -24.36 4.41 20.38
N ALA A 128 -25.67 4.18 20.55
CA ALA A 128 -26.31 2.95 20.09
C ALA A 128 -26.25 2.78 18.55
N ASP A 129 -26.33 3.86 17.80
CA ASP A 129 -26.22 3.82 16.33
C ASP A 129 -24.80 3.58 15.86
N GLN A 130 -23.80 4.12 16.56
CA GLN A 130 -22.39 3.85 16.30
C GLN A 130 -22.04 2.38 16.54
N LEU A 131 -22.54 1.77 17.63
CA LEU A 131 -22.36 0.34 17.89
C LEU A 131 -23.00 -0.53 16.80
N ARG A 132 -24.26 -0.22 16.41
CA ARG A 132 -24.94 -0.93 15.32
C ARG A 132 -24.14 -0.86 14.02
N GLY A 133 -23.61 0.32 13.68
CA GLY A 133 -22.73 0.50 12.52
C GLY A 133 -21.45 -0.31 12.61
N THR A 134 -20.81 -0.27 13.76
CA THR A 134 -19.59 -1.05 14.03
C THR A 134 -19.87 -2.55 13.92
N VAL A 135 -20.92 -3.07 14.53
CA VAL A 135 -21.30 -4.48 14.43
C VAL A 135 -21.62 -4.87 12.99
N ALA A 136 -22.35 -4.03 12.24
CA ALA A 136 -22.66 -4.26 10.84
C ALA A 136 -21.41 -4.27 9.97
N TYR A 137 -20.45 -3.40 10.22
CA TYR A 137 -19.15 -3.40 9.54
C TYR A 137 -18.34 -4.66 9.88
N LEU A 138 -18.20 -4.98 11.16
CA LEU A 138 -17.44 -6.15 11.62
C LEU A 138 -18.04 -7.45 11.10
N SER A 139 -19.36 -7.57 11.01
CA SER A 139 -20.01 -8.79 10.47
C SER A 139 -19.63 -9.00 9.00
N ARG A 140 -19.55 -7.94 8.17
CA ARG A 140 -19.11 -8.02 6.77
C ARG A 140 -17.62 -8.33 6.65
N MET A 141 -16.81 -7.67 7.46
CA MET A 141 -15.37 -7.93 7.55
C MET A 141 -15.08 -9.39 7.94
N MET A 142 -15.82 -9.93 8.91
CA MET A 142 -15.69 -11.32 9.32
C MET A 142 -16.20 -12.29 8.24
N ALA A 143 -17.26 -11.92 7.49
CA ALA A 143 -17.72 -12.71 6.35
C ALA A 143 -16.65 -12.81 5.26
N GLY A 144 -16.00 -11.68 4.92
CA GLY A 144 -14.85 -11.68 4.00
C GLY A 144 -13.69 -12.55 4.52
N SER A 145 -13.36 -12.41 5.81
CA SER A 145 -12.28 -13.21 6.43
C SER A 145 -12.60 -14.71 6.48
N ALA A 146 -13.88 -15.08 6.70
CA ALA A 146 -14.33 -16.47 6.64
C ALA A 146 -14.19 -17.05 5.23
N LEU A 147 -14.44 -16.25 4.17
CA LEU A 147 -14.19 -16.68 2.80
C LEU A 147 -12.70 -16.94 2.53
N VAL A 148 -11.79 -16.14 3.11
CA VAL A 148 -10.35 -16.40 3.01
C VAL A 148 -9.99 -17.70 3.73
N LEU A 149 -10.53 -17.90 4.94
CA LEU A 149 -10.34 -19.14 5.71
C LEU A 149 -10.81 -20.36 4.93
N ILE A 150 -12.07 -20.36 4.45
CA ILE A 150 -12.65 -21.47 3.67
C ILE A 150 -11.82 -21.71 2.41
N GLY A 151 -11.44 -20.63 1.71
CA GLY A 151 -10.59 -20.68 0.53
C GLY A 151 -9.25 -21.38 0.78
N GLY A 152 -8.69 -21.26 1.99
CA GLY A 152 -7.48 -21.97 2.37
C GLY A 152 -7.60 -23.49 2.40
N PHE A 153 -8.80 -24.03 2.59
CA PHE A 153 -9.07 -25.47 2.69
C PHE A 153 -9.64 -26.10 1.40
N VAL A 154 -9.93 -25.30 0.37
CA VAL A 154 -10.42 -25.84 -0.90
C VAL A 154 -9.27 -26.05 -1.90
N PRO A 155 -9.47 -26.88 -2.94
CA PRO A 155 -8.48 -27.10 -4.01
C PRO A 155 -7.99 -25.78 -4.66
N ASP A 156 -6.76 -25.81 -5.19
CA ASP A 156 -6.06 -24.64 -5.73
C ASP A 156 -6.74 -23.96 -6.92
N ASP A 157 -7.52 -24.70 -7.69
CA ASP A 157 -8.30 -24.19 -8.83
C ASP A 157 -9.56 -23.42 -8.38
N ILE A 158 -10.09 -23.69 -7.20
CA ILE A 158 -11.28 -23.05 -6.64
C ILE A 158 -10.88 -21.92 -5.66
N ARG A 159 -9.79 -22.05 -4.93
CA ARG A 159 -9.28 -21.12 -3.91
C ARG A 159 -9.30 -19.65 -4.35
N PRO A 160 -8.82 -19.29 -5.56
CA PRO A 160 -8.79 -17.91 -6.01
C PRO A 160 -10.16 -17.25 -6.00
N TRP A 161 -11.21 -17.97 -6.33
CA TRP A 161 -12.57 -17.43 -6.40
C TRP A 161 -13.12 -17.10 -4.99
N PHE A 162 -12.78 -17.89 -3.99
CA PHE A 162 -13.10 -17.56 -2.59
C PHE A 162 -12.39 -16.29 -2.13
N TRP A 163 -11.12 -16.14 -2.49
CA TRP A 163 -10.35 -14.96 -2.09
C TRP A 163 -10.77 -13.71 -2.89
N VAL A 164 -11.12 -13.82 -4.15
CA VAL A 164 -11.77 -12.73 -4.90
C VAL A 164 -13.11 -12.37 -4.27
N ALA A 165 -13.94 -13.35 -3.92
CA ALA A 165 -15.21 -13.08 -3.25
C ALA A 165 -14.99 -12.37 -1.89
N ALA A 166 -13.97 -12.76 -1.13
CA ALA A 166 -13.60 -12.09 0.11
C ALA A 166 -13.24 -10.62 -0.12
N VAL A 167 -12.42 -10.34 -1.14
CA VAL A 167 -12.06 -8.97 -1.54
C VAL A 167 -13.31 -8.17 -1.91
N VAL A 168 -14.20 -8.73 -2.73
CA VAL A 168 -15.46 -8.06 -3.12
C VAL A 168 -16.33 -7.76 -1.89
N VAL A 169 -16.49 -8.71 -0.98
CA VAL A 169 -17.24 -8.51 0.28
C VAL A 169 -16.63 -7.40 1.13
N ASN A 170 -15.31 -7.35 1.24
CA ASN A 170 -14.61 -6.31 1.99
C ASN A 170 -14.79 -4.93 1.36
N LEU A 171 -14.64 -4.81 0.03
CA LEU A 171 -14.83 -3.55 -0.70
C LEU A 171 -16.27 -3.05 -0.62
N LEU A 172 -17.25 -3.95 -0.80
CA LEU A 172 -18.67 -3.61 -0.62
C LEU A 172 -18.95 -3.20 0.82
N GLY A 173 -18.37 -3.92 1.80
CA GLY A 173 -18.46 -3.56 3.20
C GLY A 173 -17.97 -2.14 3.48
N ALA A 174 -16.82 -1.76 2.93
CA ALA A 174 -16.29 -0.42 3.06
C ALA A 174 -17.15 0.64 2.36
N ALA A 175 -17.71 0.33 1.18
CA ALA A 175 -18.57 1.25 0.44
C ALA A 175 -19.90 1.55 1.18
N MET A 176 -20.42 0.59 1.96
CA MET A 176 -21.68 0.70 2.70
C MET A 176 -21.56 1.41 4.06
N VAL A 177 -20.38 1.85 4.45
CA VAL A 177 -20.11 2.52 5.73
C VAL A 177 -20.41 4.03 5.68
N GLU A 178 -21.15 4.52 4.68
CA GLU A 178 -21.39 5.95 4.46
C GLU A 178 -22.22 6.66 5.56
N GLU A 179 -22.90 5.91 6.43
CA GLU A 179 -23.90 6.46 7.37
C GLU A 179 -23.35 6.76 8.78
N TYR A 180 -22.10 6.38 9.09
CA TYR A 180 -21.56 6.50 10.44
C TYR A 180 -20.39 7.44 10.52
N GLU A 181 -20.37 8.30 11.53
CA GLU A 181 -19.25 9.17 11.85
C GLU A 181 -18.12 8.38 12.50
N TYR A 182 -17.00 8.20 11.77
CA TYR A 182 -15.78 7.67 12.34
C TYR A 182 -14.87 8.81 12.78
N GLU A 183 -14.45 8.80 14.03
CA GLU A 183 -13.40 9.69 14.49
C GLU A 183 -12.06 9.26 13.88
N VAL A 184 -11.61 10.02 12.88
CA VAL A 184 -10.29 9.85 12.26
C VAL A 184 -9.38 10.97 12.73
N ASN A 185 -8.32 10.62 13.47
CA ASN A 185 -7.23 11.57 13.74
C ASN A 185 -6.44 11.79 12.45
N ALA A 186 -6.58 12.98 11.86
CA ALA A 186 -6.05 13.29 10.53
C ALA A 186 -4.53 13.16 10.45
N SER A 187 -3.80 13.65 11.45
CA SER A 187 -2.34 13.60 11.49
C SER A 187 -1.83 12.17 11.66
N HIS A 188 -2.34 11.43 12.64
CA HIS A 188 -1.98 10.04 12.90
C HIS A 188 -2.28 9.14 11.68
N PHE A 189 -3.45 9.27 11.08
CA PHE A 189 -3.87 8.47 9.93
C PHE A 189 -2.99 8.73 8.68
N SER A 190 -2.70 10.01 8.41
CA SER A 190 -1.79 10.43 7.34
C SER A 190 -0.35 9.97 7.59
N GLU A 191 0.12 10.06 8.84
CA GLU A 191 1.45 9.61 9.24
C GLU A 191 1.61 8.09 9.03
N ARG A 192 0.65 7.27 9.49
CA ARG A 192 0.68 5.82 9.33
C ARG A 192 0.80 5.41 7.86
N HIS A 193 -0.01 6.00 6.97
CA HIS A 193 0.08 5.71 5.53
C HIS A 193 1.42 6.18 4.95
N GLY A 194 1.92 7.34 5.37
CA GLY A 194 3.25 7.81 4.97
C GLY A 194 4.37 6.86 5.40
N LEU A 195 4.33 6.35 6.64
CA LEU A 195 5.29 5.36 7.12
C LEU A 195 5.23 4.07 6.32
N PHE A 196 4.03 3.59 5.96
CA PHE A 196 3.89 2.42 5.09
C PHE A 196 4.51 2.66 3.70
N VAL A 197 4.33 3.85 3.12
CA VAL A 197 4.95 4.20 1.83
C VAL A 197 6.48 4.23 1.95
N ILE A 198 7.07 4.77 3.04
CA ILE A 198 8.53 4.69 3.29
C ILE A 198 9.00 3.25 3.26
N ILE A 199 8.28 2.38 3.94
CA ILE A 199 8.58 0.96 4.06
C ILE A 199 8.60 0.29 2.68
N VAL A 200 7.57 0.52 1.88
CA VAL A 200 7.45 -0.08 0.53
C VAL A 200 8.50 0.51 -0.44
N LEU A 201 8.83 1.79 -0.33
CA LEU A 201 9.97 2.38 -1.06
C LEU A 201 11.31 1.78 -0.60
N GLY A 202 11.40 1.36 0.66
CA GLY A 202 12.53 0.58 1.18
C GLY A 202 12.73 -0.74 0.44
N GLU A 203 11.64 -1.42 0.04
CA GLU A 203 11.72 -2.63 -0.79
C GLU A 203 12.38 -2.35 -2.15
N ALA A 204 12.03 -1.22 -2.80
CA ALA A 204 12.70 -0.82 -4.03
C ALA A 204 14.21 -0.52 -3.82
N LEU A 205 14.59 0.04 -2.67
CA LEU A 205 16.01 0.23 -2.31
C LEU A 205 16.73 -1.10 -2.06
N ILE A 206 16.05 -2.08 -1.44
CA ILE A 206 16.57 -3.43 -1.23
C ILE A 206 16.79 -4.12 -2.58
N ALA A 207 15.82 -4.01 -3.51
CA ALA A 207 15.93 -4.55 -4.86
C ALA A 207 17.17 -3.97 -5.60
N ILE A 208 17.42 -2.66 -5.47
CA ILE A 208 18.63 -2.01 -5.98
C ILE A 208 19.87 -2.63 -5.30
N GLY A 209 19.86 -2.77 -3.98
CA GLY A 209 20.96 -3.35 -3.21
C GLY A 209 21.29 -4.78 -3.63
N VAL A 210 20.28 -5.63 -3.79
CA VAL A 210 20.42 -7.02 -4.23
C VAL A 210 20.99 -7.11 -5.66
N GLY A 211 20.45 -6.30 -6.59
CA GLY A 211 20.93 -6.26 -7.96
C GLY A 211 22.38 -5.75 -8.10
N VAL A 212 22.86 -4.99 -7.11
CA VAL A 212 24.22 -4.43 -7.08
C VAL A 212 25.24 -5.42 -6.48
N VAL A 213 24.83 -6.26 -5.53
CA VAL A 213 25.76 -7.18 -4.85
C VAL A 213 26.30 -8.25 -5.81
N GLY A 214 27.62 -8.36 -5.88
CA GLY A 214 28.29 -9.35 -6.74
C GLY A 214 28.49 -8.94 -8.19
N GLN A 215 27.96 -7.79 -8.61
CA GLN A 215 28.18 -7.22 -9.93
C GLN A 215 29.41 -6.31 -9.92
N SER A 216 30.34 -6.50 -10.83
CA SER A 216 31.56 -5.68 -10.90
C SER A 216 31.55 -4.73 -12.06
N GLY A 217 31.56 -3.45 -11.76
CA GLY A 217 32.34 -2.39 -12.38
C GLY A 217 32.08 -2.00 -13.84
N SER A 218 31.05 -2.43 -14.54
CA SER A 218 30.78 -1.85 -15.86
C SER A 218 30.15 -0.45 -15.74
N MET A 219 30.44 0.46 -16.70
CA MET A 219 29.82 1.78 -16.74
C MET A 219 28.29 1.67 -16.80
N ALA A 220 27.76 0.70 -17.55
CA ALA A 220 26.32 0.45 -17.65
C ALA A 220 25.68 0.14 -16.29
N PHE A 221 26.36 -0.64 -15.49
CA PHE A 221 25.93 -0.98 -14.13
C PHE A 221 25.85 0.25 -13.21
N TYR A 222 26.88 1.11 -13.20
CA TYR A 222 26.84 2.34 -12.41
C TYR A 222 25.76 3.32 -12.89
N VAL A 223 25.57 3.44 -14.21
CA VAL A 223 24.48 4.25 -14.79
C VAL A 223 23.12 3.72 -14.36
N ALA A 224 22.89 2.42 -14.46
CA ALA A 224 21.66 1.78 -14.06
C ALA A 224 21.37 1.97 -12.56
N GLY A 225 22.32 1.64 -11.70
CA GLY A 225 22.17 1.76 -10.25
C GLY A 225 21.91 3.20 -9.80
N THR A 226 22.64 4.18 -10.38
CA THR A 226 22.42 5.58 -10.09
C THR A 226 21.04 6.05 -10.57
N ALA A 227 20.64 5.66 -11.79
CA ALA A 227 19.31 6.02 -12.33
C ALA A 227 18.18 5.42 -11.46
N MET A 228 18.29 4.18 -11.01
CA MET A 228 17.28 3.56 -10.15
C MET A 228 17.21 4.23 -8.78
N LEU A 229 18.36 4.53 -8.16
CA LEU A 229 18.40 5.27 -6.91
C LEU A 229 17.73 6.64 -7.04
N LEU A 230 18.07 7.40 -8.08
CA LEU A 230 17.46 8.71 -8.34
C LEU A 230 15.94 8.58 -8.62
N THR A 231 15.51 7.51 -9.27
CA THR A 231 14.07 7.24 -9.48
C THR A 231 13.35 7.02 -8.16
N VAL A 232 13.89 6.20 -7.24
CA VAL A 232 13.29 6.00 -5.91
C VAL A 232 13.27 7.29 -5.11
N LEU A 233 14.33 8.10 -5.16
CA LEU A 233 14.36 9.42 -4.52
C LEU A 233 13.30 10.37 -5.11
N ALA A 234 13.08 10.33 -6.42
CA ALA A 234 12.03 11.10 -7.07
C ALA A 234 10.62 10.60 -6.70
N MET A 235 10.43 9.30 -6.58
CA MET A 235 9.18 8.71 -6.06
C MET A 235 8.91 9.18 -4.63
N TRP A 236 9.91 9.14 -3.75
CA TRP A 236 9.82 9.66 -2.39
C TRP A 236 9.43 11.14 -2.40
N TRP A 237 10.15 11.97 -3.20
CA TRP A 237 9.87 13.40 -3.33
C TRP A 237 8.43 13.67 -3.76
N SER A 238 7.94 12.95 -4.77
CA SER A 238 6.59 13.14 -5.32
C SER A 238 5.48 12.85 -4.33
N TYR A 239 5.72 11.96 -3.37
CA TYR A 239 4.76 11.60 -2.33
C TYR A 239 4.89 12.49 -1.10
N PHE A 240 6.09 12.59 -0.50
CA PHE A 240 6.29 13.24 0.80
C PHE A 240 6.32 14.75 0.72
N ASP A 241 6.83 15.29 -0.36
CA ASP A 241 6.96 16.73 -0.52
C ASP A 241 5.68 17.39 -1.05
N TRP A 242 4.83 16.61 -1.68
CA TRP A 242 3.64 17.14 -2.35
C TRP A 242 2.34 16.49 -1.86
N LEU A 243 2.15 15.18 -2.02
CA LEU A 243 0.87 14.51 -1.80
C LEU A 243 0.50 14.39 -0.31
N ARG A 244 1.46 14.01 0.55
CA ARG A 244 1.22 13.82 1.99
C ARG A 244 0.74 15.10 2.67
N PRO A 245 1.39 16.29 2.53
CA PRO A 245 0.91 17.53 3.16
C PRO A 245 -0.48 17.93 2.69
N ILE A 246 -0.77 17.79 1.39
CA ILE A 246 -2.10 18.05 0.82
C ILE A 246 -3.15 17.13 1.44
N GLY A 247 -2.83 15.85 1.57
CA GLY A 247 -3.73 14.84 2.12
C GLY A 247 -4.06 15.09 3.58
N GLU A 248 -3.05 15.38 4.40
CA GLU A 248 -3.23 15.72 5.81
C GLU A 248 -4.05 16.99 5.98
N GLY A 249 -3.75 18.04 5.19
CA GLY A 249 -4.51 19.29 5.18
C GLY A 249 -5.97 19.09 4.79
N ALA A 250 -6.26 18.26 3.78
CA ALA A 250 -7.62 17.94 3.35
C ALA A 250 -8.40 17.17 4.43
N LEU A 251 -7.76 16.21 5.13
CA LEU A 251 -8.37 15.50 6.25
C LEU A 251 -8.68 16.44 7.42
N LYS A 252 -7.77 17.36 7.77
CA LYS A 252 -7.97 18.35 8.84
C LYS A 252 -9.11 19.32 8.53
N ALA A 253 -9.23 19.74 7.27
CA ALA A 253 -10.27 20.67 6.84
C ALA A 253 -11.66 20.04 6.67
N ALA A 254 -11.77 18.72 6.54
CA ALA A 254 -13.03 18.04 6.31
C ALA A 254 -13.89 17.95 7.59
N THR A 255 -15.23 17.94 7.41
CA THR A 255 -16.19 17.56 8.48
C THR A 255 -15.95 16.11 8.89
N SER A 256 -16.44 15.68 10.07
CA SER A 256 -16.23 14.31 10.57
C SER A 256 -16.65 13.24 9.55
N LEU A 257 -17.86 13.33 9.00
CA LEU A 257 -18.36 12.44 7.95
C LEU A 257 -17.54 12.54 6.64
N GLY A 258 -17.18 13.76 6.23
CA GLY A 258 -16.31 13.98 5.06
C GLY A 258 -14.92 13.39 5.25
N ARG A 259 -14.38 13.47 6.48
CA ARG A 259 -13.06 12.94 6.85
C ARG A 259 -13.02 11.41 6.74
N GLY A 260 -14.02 10.70 7.26
CA GLY A 260 -14.14 9.26 7.11
C GLY A 260 -14.18 8.81 5.65
N ARG A 261 -14.94 9.51 4.79
CA ARG A 261 -14.97 9.24 3.34
C ARG A 261 -13.62 9.49 2.66
N LEU A 262 -12.94 10.57 2.99
CA LEU A 262 -11.59 10.87 2.46
C LEU A 262 -10.57 9.85 2.93
N ALA A 263 -10.60 9.46 4.21
CA ALA A 263 -9.73 8.43 4.76
C ALA A 263 -9.92 7.08 4.05
N ARG A 264 -11.17 6.69 3.79
CA ARG A 264 -11.46 5.48 3.01
C ARG A 264 -10.98 5.60 1.56
N ASP A 265 -11.41 6.63 0.83
CA ASP A 265 -11.24 6.70 -0.61
C ASP A 265 -9.80 7.01 -1.02
N ALA A 266 -9.18 8.01 -0.39
CA ALA A 266 -7.84 8.44 -0.73
C ALA A 266 -6.75 7.60 -0.05
N TYR A 267 -6.98 7.18 1.19
CA TYR A 267 -5.96 6.45 1.93
C TYR A 267 -6.16 4.93 1.87
N THR A 268 -7.30 4.40 2.29
CA THR A 268 -7.50 2.95 2.29
C THR A 268 -7.54 2.36 0.87
N LEU A 269 -8.25 3.00 -0.07
CA LEU A 269 -8.45 2.43 -1.41
C LEU A 269 -7.37 2.88 -2.42
N ALA A 270 -7.04 4.18 -2.48
CA ALA A 270 -6.14 4.67 -3.52
C ALA A 270 -4.65 4.46 -3.21
N HIS A 271 -4.26 4.19 -1.94
CA HIS A 271 -2.89 3.79 -1.64
C HIS A 271 -2.57 2.36 -2.08
N TYR A 272 -3.55 1.47 -2.18
CA TYR A 272 -3.31 0.11 -2.66
C TYR A 272 -2.63 0.06 -4.05
N PRO A 273 -3.17 0.70 -5.10
CA PRO A 273 -2.49 0.74 -6.39
C PRO A 273 -1.14 1.45 -6.34
N LEU A 274 -0.96 2.45 -5.45
CA LEU A 274 0.33 3.09 -5.24
C LEU A 274 1.37 2.07 -4.72
N VAL A 275 1.03 1.30 -3.70
CA VAL A 275 1.87 0.24 -3.13
C VAL A 275 2.16 -0.85 -4.16
N ALA A 276 1.15 -1.33 -4.88
CA ALA A 276 1.32 -2.30 -5.96
C ALA A 276 2.25 -1.78 -7.06
N GLY A 277 2.17 -0.49 -7.38
CA GLY A 277 3.07 0.16 -8.33
C GLY A 277 4.53 0.13 -7.89
N VAL A 278 4.82 0.40 -6.61
CA VAL A 278 6.20 0.32 -6.08
C VAL A 278 6.73 -1.12 -6.13
N ILE A 279 5.90 -2.10 -5.80
CA ILE A 279 6.27 -3.53 -5.84
C ILE A 279 6.63 -3.96 -7.26
N LEU A 280 5.78 -3.64 -8.24
CA LEU A 280 6.06 -3.95 -9.65
C LEU A 280 7.33 -3.25 -10.14
N PHE A 281 7.51 -1.98 -9.79
CA PHE A 281 8.73 -1.23 -10.09
C PHE A 281 9.97 -1.90 -9.49
N ALA A 282 9.90 -2.37 -8.23
CA ALA A 282 11.01 -3.06 -7.57
C ALA A 282 11.40 -4.36 -8.30
N VAL A 283 10.41 -5.19 -8.69
CA VAL A 283 10.65 -6.42 -9.47
C VAL A 283 11.34 -6.11 -10.80
N GLY A 284 10.86 -5.14 -11.55
CA GLY A 284 11.48 -4.76 -12.82
C GLY A 284 12.86 -4.11 -12.66
N THR A 285 13.10 -3.41 -11.54
CA THR A 285 14.39 -2.79 -11.19
C THR A 285 15.45 -3.84 -10.87
N GLU A 286 15.09 -4.90 -10.14
CA GLU A 286 16.01 -6.00 -9.81
C GLU A 286 16.53 -6.68 -11.08
N GLU A 287 15.64 -7.01 -12.02
CA GLU A 287 16.01 -7.60 -13.31
C GLU A 287 16.87 -6.65 -14.17
N LEU A 288 16.50 -5.35 -14.21
CA LEU A 288 17.27 -4.31 -14.91
C LEU A 288 18.72 -4.23 -14.41
N LEU A 289 18.91 -4.35 -13.10
CA LEU A 289 20.24 -4.27 -12.49
C LEU A 289 21.03 -5.58 -12.61
N ALA A 290 20.34 -6.72 -12.65
CA ALA A 290 20.97 -8.00 -12.91
C ALA A 290 21.56 -8.07 -14.34
N TYR A 291 20.89 -7.46 -15.33
CA TYR A 291 21.28 -7.50 -16.75
C TYR A 291 21.32 -6.11 -17.39
N PRO A 292 22.14 -5.14 -16.91
CA PRO A 292 22.07 -3.75 -17.31
C PRO A 292 22.45 -3.48 -18.78
N VAL A 293 23.18 -4.40 -19.43
CA VAL A 293 23.62 -4.29 -20.84
C VAL A 293 22.69 -5.00 -21.82
N VAL A 294 21.67 -5.69 -21.33
CA VAL A 294 20.69 -6.41 -22.13
C VAL A 294 19.35 -5.66 -22.10
N ALA A 295 18.56 -5.76 -23.17
CA ALA A 295 17.20 -5.25 -23.16
C ALA A 295 16.34 -6.10 -22.21
N LEU A 296 15.46 -5.43 -21.44
CA LEU A 296 14.53 -6.13 -20.54
C LEU A 296 13.50 -6.91 -21.35
N ASP A 297 13.22 -8.12 -20.92
CA ASP A 297 12.07 -8.88 -21.40
C ASP A 297 10.79 -8.08 -21.23
N GLU A 298 9.80 -8.31 -22.11
CA GLU A 298 8.55 -7.55 -22.14
C GLU A 298 7.83 -7.55 -20.78
N SER A 299 7.81 -8.67 -20.07
CA SER A 299 7.18 -8.80 -18.76
C SER A 299 7.86 -7.91 -17.72
N PHE A 300 9.20 -7.98 -17.60
CA PHE A 300 9.95 -7.17 -16.64
C PHE A 300 9.96 -5.68 -17.01
N ARG A 301 10.00 -5.36 -18.30
CA ARG A 301 9.83 -3.97 -18.80
C ARG A 301 8.44 -3.45 -18.45
N GLY A 302 7.42 -4.29 -18.63
CA GLY A 302 6.04 -3.99 -18.21
C GLY A 302 5.91 -3.75 -16.72
N ALA A 303 6.56 -4.56 -15.89
CA ALA A 303 6.59 -4.38 -14.44
C ALA A 303 7.29 -3.08 -14.04
N PHE A 304 8.49 -2.82 -14.59
CA PHE A 304 9.29 -1.63 -14.32
C PHE A 304 8.53 -0.34 -14.66
N ILE A 305 8.09 -0.19 -15.91
CA ILE A 305 7.42 1.03 -16.38
C ILE A 305 5.97 1.08 -15.89
N GLY A 306 5.24 -0.01 -15.98
CA GLY A 306 3.85 -0.10 -15.53
C GLY A 306 3.71 0.13 -14.02
N GLY A 307 4.67 -0.35 -13.23
CA GLY A 307 4.76 -0.08 -11.79
C GLY A 307 4.87 1.41 -11.50
N LEU A 308 5.79 2.11 -12.18
CA LEU A 308 5.97 3.56 -12.04
C LEU A 308 4.73 4.34 -12.53
N MET A 309 4.13 3.92 -13.65
CA MET A 309 2.88 4.50 -14.16
C MET A 309 1.74 4.35 -13.15
N LEU A 310 1.59 3.16 -12.55
CA LEU A 310 0.56 2.87 -11.54
C LEU A 310 0.76 3.72 -10.29
N PHE A 311 1.99 3.86 -9.80
CA PHE A 311 2.35 4.71 -8.68
C PHE A 311 1.95 6.18 -8.92
N LEU A 312 2.28 6.75 -10.09
CA LEU A 312 1.97 8.13 -10.45
C LEU A 312 0.46 8.35 -10.69
N ALA A 313 -0.20 7.40 -11.35
CA ALA A 313 -1.64 7.46 -11.59
C ALA A 313 -2.42 7.41 -10.28
N ALA A 314 -2.03 6.53 -9.34
CA ALA A 314 -2.62 6.47 -8.01
C ALA A 314 -2.53 7.79 -7.26
N GLN A 315 -1.37 8.44 -7.27
CA GLN A 315 -1.19 9.77 -6.67
C GLN A 315 -2.09 10.83 -7.30
N SER A 316 -2.27 10.79 -8.63
CA SER A 316 -3.15 11.73 -9.33
C SER A 316 -4.63 11.51 -8.97
N ILE A 317 -5.06 10.25 -8.83
CA ILE A 317 -6.40 9.89 -8.35
C ILE A 317 -6.61 10.38 -6.91
N MET A 318 -5.61 10.19 -6.04
CA MET A 318 -5.65 10.66 -4.66
C MET A 318 -5.75 12.18 -4.58
N ALA A 319 -4.93 12.92 -5.33
CA ALA A 319 -4.97 14.39 -5.37
C ALA A 319 -6.34 14.91 -5.84
N ARG A 320 -6.90 14.29 -6.88
CA ARG A 320 -8.26 14.63 -7.35
C ARG A 320 -9.30 14.39 -6.26
N ARG A 321 -9.20 13.29 -5.50
CA ARG A 321 -10.15 12.96 -4.44
C ARG A 321 -10.02 13.88 -3.23
N LEU A 322 -8.79 14.27 -2.89
CA LEU A 322 -8.49 15.09 -1.70
C LEU A 322 -8.84 16.56 -1.89
N VAL A 323 -8.44 17.15 -3.02
CA VAL A 323 -8.54 18.61 -3.25
C VAL A 323 -9.23 18.99 -4.56
N GLY A 324 -9.78 18.03 -5.31
CA GLY A 324 -10.42 18.28 -6.60
C GLY A 324 -9.47 18.66 -7.73
N ALA A 325 -8.16 18.75 -7.47
CA ALA A 325 -7.17 19.14 -8.45
C ALA A 325 -6.74 17.96 -9.33
N LEU A 326 -6.72 18.18 -10.65
CA LEU A 326 -6.13 17.25 -11.60
C LEU A 326 -4.70 17.68 -11.88
N THR A 327 -3.75 16.81 -11.56
CA THR A 327 -2.33 16.99 -11.92
C THR A 327 -2.12 16.47 -13.33
N TRP A 328 -2.50 17.29 -14.33
CA TRP A 328 -2.40 16.90 -15.74
C TRP A 328 -0.95 16.58 -16.14
N GLU A 329 0.04 17.21 -15.51
CA GLU A 329 1.47 16.94 -15.70
C GLU A 329 1.80 15.45 -15.44
N ARG A 330 1.21 14.88 -14.40
CA ARG A 330 1.42 13.46 -14.07
C ARG A 330 0.74 12.53 -15.06
N PHE A 331 -0.43 12.89 -15.60
CA PHE A 331 -1.04 12.11 -16.67
C PHE A 331 -0.22 12.16 -17.97
N VAL A 332 0.36 13.32 -18.30
CA VAL A 332 1.32 13.43 -19.41
C VAL A 332 2.53 12.55 -19.16
N LEU A 333 3.09 12.58 -17.94
CA LEU A 333 4.21 11.73 -17.57
C LEU A 333 3.87 10.24 -17.70
N VAL A 334 2.72 9.82 -17.20
CA VAL A 334 2.24 8.43 -17.36
C VAL A 334 2.15 8.06 -18.85
N GLY A 335 1.61 8.95 -19.69
CA GLY A 335 1.58 8.73 -21.14
C GLY A 335 2.97 8.63 -21.77
N LEU A 336 3.90 9.51 -21.39
CA LEU A 336 5.28 9.50 -21.88
C LEU A 336 6.01 8.22 -21.46
N LEU A 337 5.83 7.75 -20.24
CA LEU A 337 6.38 6.50 -19.76
C LEU A 337 5.82 5.30 -20.54
N GLY A 338 4.51 5.27 -20.80
CA GLY A 338 3.90 4.24 -21.63
C GLY A 338 4.46 4.21 -23.06
N VAL A 339 4.60 5.38 -23.69
CA VAL A 339 5.25 5.50 -25.02
C VAL A 339 6.71 5.03 -24.96
N ALA A 340 7.46 5.45 -23.94
CA ALA A 340 8.84 5.02 -23.76
C ALA A 340 8.96 3.50 -23.64
N GLY A 341 8.04 2.85 -22.91
CA GLY A 341 8.01 1.40 -22.74
C GLY A 341 7.80 0.61 -24.05
N VAL A 342 7.05 1.20 -24.99
CA VAL A 342 6.81 0.61 -26.31
C VAL A 342 7.94 0.94 -27.30
N VAL A 343 8.31 2.22 -27.40
CA VAL A 343 9.24 2.73 -28.43
C VAL A 343 10.69 2.41 -28.13
N LEU A 344 11.05 2.39 -26.83
CA LEU A 344 12.43 2.18 -26.37
C LEU A 344 12.69 0.75 -25.87
N GLY A 345 11.83 -0.21 -26.23
CA GLY A 345 11.92 -1.58 -25.77
C GLY A 345 13.20 -2.31 -26.12
N ASP A 346 13.88 -1.90 -27.20
CA ASP A 346 15.15 -2.48 -27.66
C ASP A 346 16.39 -1.88 -26.94
N LEU A 347 16.22 -0.85 -26.15
CA LEU A 347 17.30 -0.30 -25.34
C LEU A 347 17.72 -1.29 -24.26
N ASN A 348 19.02 -1.34 -23.98
CA ASN A 348 19.50 -2.07 -22.81
C ASN A 348 18.98 -1.43 -21.51
N GLY A 349 18.98 -2.24 -20.43
CA GLY A 349 18.39 -1.83 -19.14
C GLY A 349 18.95 -0.52 -18.63
N ALA A 350 20.26 -0.29 -18.72
CA ALA A 350 20.91 0.93 -18.25
C ALA A 350 20.42 2.16 -19.01
N ALA A 351 20.31 2.08 -20.33
CA ALA A 351 19.84 3.20 -21.16
C ALA A 351 18.35 3.47 -20.93
N LEU A 352 17.51 2.44 -20.87
CA LEU A 352 16.10 2.56 -20.57
C LEU A 352 15.88 3.19 -19.19
N GLY A 353 16.57 2.69 -18.16
CA GLY A 353 16.49 3.21 -16.80
C GLY A 353 16.93 4.68 -16.71
N ALA A 354 18.00 5.04 -17.39
CA ALA A 354 18.45 6.43 -17.44
C ALA A 354 17.42 7.38 -18.11
N VAL A 355 16.82 6.96 -19.23
CA VAL A 355 15.77 7.75 -19.91
C VAL A 355 14.54 7.91 -19.03
N VAL A 356 14.05 6.82 -18.42
CA VAL A 356 12.89 6.85 -17.50
C VAL A 356 13.17 7.78 -16.32
N CYS A 357 14.33 7.66 -15.70
CA CYS A 357 14.77 8.53 -14.60
C CYS A 357 14.79 10.01 -15.00
N LEU A 358 15.40 10.34 -16.14
CA LEU A 358 15.47 11.72 -16.64
C LEU A 358 14.09 12.32 -16.92
N VAL A 359 13.20 11.56 -17.55
CA VAL A 359 11.82 11.98 -17.82
C VAL A 359 11.07 12.23 -16.53
N LEU A 360 11.18 11.32 -15.56
CA LEU A 360 10.53 11.46 -14.25
C LEU A 360 11.05 12.70 -13.50
N VAL A 361 12.37 12.81 -13.33
CA VAL A 361 12.99 13.92 -12.57
C VAL A 361 12.71 15.28 -13.23
N ALA A 362 12.80 15.35 -14.57
CA ALA A 362 12.51 16.59 -15.30
C ALA A 362 11.04 17.02 -15.11
N THR A 363 10.10 16.09 -15.23
CA THR A 363 8.67 16.39 -15.08
C THR A 363 8.32 16.82 -13.66
N LEU A 364 8.80 16.08 -12.65
CA LEU A 364 8.59 16.44 -11.24
C LEU A 364 9.28 17.76 -10.88
N GLY A 365 10.43 18.05 -11.47
CA GLY A 365 11.10 19.35 -11.31
C GLY A 365 10.27 20.51 -11.87
N VAL A 366 9.64 20.35 -13.04
CA VAL A 366 8.72 21.34 -13.61
C VAL A 366 7.46 21.49 -12.75
N GLU A 367 6.87 20.38 -12.29
CA GLU A 367 5.71 20.39 -11.39
C GLU A 367 6.04 21.18 -10.10
N THR A 368 7.14 20.84 -9.44
CA THR A 368 7.59 21.50 -8.21
C THR A 368 7.84 23.00 -8.44
N ALA A 369 8.47 23.38 -9.54
CA ALA A 369 8.73 24.78 -9.86
C ALA A 369 7.43 25.59 -10.09
N ARG A 370 6.43 24.99 -10.73
CA ARG A 370 5.12 25.63 -10.98
C ARG A 370 4.28 25.81 -9.71
N HIS A 371 4.27 24.79 -8.84
CA HIS A 371 3.44 24.79 -7.64
C HIS A 371 4.18 25.24 -6.37
N ARG A 372 5.38 25.81 -6.53
CA ARG A 372 6.23 26.22 -5.39
C ARG A 372 5.53 27.16 -4.41
N GLU A 373 4.76 28.12 -4.92
CA GLU A 373 4.06 29.08 -4.07
C GLU A 373 2.87 28.46 -3.34
N GLU A 374 2.15 27.53 -3.97
CA GLU A 374 1.05 26.81 -3.36
C GLU A 374 1.55 25.86 -2.26
N LEU A 375 2.63 25.13 -2.53
CA LEU A 375 3.29 24.25 -1.57
C LEU A 375 3.83 25.00 -0.35
N SER A 376 4.33 26.24 -0.55
CA SER A 376 4.83 27.06 0.58
C SER A 376 3.72 27.57 1.50
N ARG A 377 2.45 27.55 1.06
CA ARG A 377 1.29 27.94 1.87
C ARG A 377 0.69 26.76 2.65
N ILE A 378 1.01 25.54 2.25
CA ILE A 378 0.49 24.30 2.87
C ILE A 378 1.44 23.75 3.93
N ARG A 379 2.73 24.10 3.83
CA ARG A 379 3.77 23.79 4.83
C ARG A 379 3.75 24.79 5.98
#